data_ea378b96b242327e3e10f5595d001db6
#
_entry.id   ea378b96b242327e3e10f5595d001db6
#
_cell.length_a   1.000
_cell.length_b   1.000
_cell.length_c   1.000
_cell.angle_alpha   90.00
_cell.angle_beta   90.00
_cell.angle_gamma   90.00
#
_symmetry.space_group_name_H-M   'P 1'
#
loop_
_entity.id
_entity.type
_entity.pdbx_description
1 polymer ?
#
loop_
_entity_poly.entity_id
_entity_poly.type
_entity_poly.pdbx_seq_one_letter_code
_entity_poly.pdbx_strand_id
1 'polypeptide(L)'
;MALKTLLLATTVLWAWQAGAAQVVRIGAAHFPPYTIRPERGEDTGLLPQMVSALNAMQSDYRFEMVPTSIPRRFRDFQQARFDMAIFENPAWGWKDIPHEDIDMGLEDAEIFVTHRLPGRTQNYFDDLHGKRLALFSGYHYAFAHFNADPKLLAENYNATLTYSHDSNLLMVLRDRADIALVTRSYLSTFMASNPEDAGQFLVSDRVDQVYRHFALLRPNAPISAEQFGELLQQLRENGQMFRIFQPFRIAVTPQASHHAVAVDESDGRD
;
A
#
# COMPACT_ATOMS: atom_id res chain seq x y z
N MET A 1 74.15 -12.40 35.60
CA MET A 1 73.07 -11.38 35.57
C MET A 1 72.29 -11.55 34.26
N ALA A 2 71.14 -12.10 34.32
CA ALA A 2 70.28 -12.38 33.15
C ALA A 2 69.13 -11.35 33.10
N LEU A 3 69.15 -10.53 32.05
CA LEU A 3 68.10 -9.51 31.81
C LEU A 3 66.91 -10.18 31.09
N LYS A 4 65.79 -10.34 31.77
CA LYS A 4 64.55 -10.84 31.19
C LYS A 4 63.82 -9.70 30.49
N THR A 5 63.85 -9.71 29.18
CA THR A 5 62.98 -8.80 28.34
C THR A 5 61.59 -9.28 28.30
N LEU A 6 60.68 -8.52 28.89
CA LEU A 6 59.21 -8.77 28.88
C LEU A 6 58.62 -8.14 27.60
N LEU A 7 58.26 -8.98 26.60
CA LEU A 7 57.50 -8.54 25.44
C LEU A 7 56.02 -8.40 25.81
N LEU A 8 55.52 -7.17 25.90
CA LEU A 8 54.12 -6.86 26.05
C LEU A 8 53.45 -6.94 24.65
N ALA A 9 52.70 -8.01 24.40
CA ALA A 9 51.90 -8.14 23.21
C ALA A 9 50.57 -7.37 23.43
N THR A 10 50.49 -6.16 22.85
CA THR A 10 49.23 -5.40 22.78
C THR A 10 48.34 -5.98 21.67
N THR A 11 47.42 -6.85 22.05
CA THR A 11 46.31 -7.27 21.18
C THR A 11 45.33 -6.12 21.05
N VAL A 12 45.35 -5.42 19.91
CA VAL A 12 44.33 -4.46 19.53
C VAL A 12 43.05 -5.25 19.18
N LEU A 13 42.13 -5.33 20.13
CA LEU A 13 40.75 -5.80 19.90
C LEU A 13 40.07 -4.73 19.03
N TRP A 14 39.97 -4.99 17.74
CA TRP A 14 39.00 -4.31 16.89
C TRP A 14 37.62 -4.79 17.31
N ALA A 15 36.98 -4.06 18.24
CA ALA A 15 35.59 -4.19 18.49
C ALA A 15 34.89 -3.75 17.20
N TRP A 16 34.33 -4.71 16.45
CA TRP A 16 33.35 -4.43 15.46
C TRP A 16 32.18 -3.79 16.22
N GLN A 17 32.01 -2.49 16.06
CA GLN A 17 30.80 -1.82 16.47
C GLN A 17 29.73 -2.35 15.51
N ALA A 18 29.04 -3.40 15.93
CA ALA A 18 27.74 -3.71 15.36
C ALA A 18 26.85 -2.49 15.70
N GLY A 19 26.75 -1.56 14.76
CA GLY A 19 25.84 -0.44 14.87
C GLY A 19 24.43 -1.02 15.12
N ALA A 20 23.70 -0.49 16.09
CA ALA A 20 22.31 -0.88 16.27
C ALA A 20 21.55 -0.54 14.96
N ALA A 21 20.75 -1.49 14.48
CA ALA A 21 19.94 -1.29 13.28
C ALA A 21 19.10 0.00 13.40
N GLN A 22 19.10 0.81 12.36
CA GLN A 22 18.27 2.03 12.33
C GLN A 22 16.79 1.65 12.24
N VAL A 23 15.98 2.17 13.14
CA VAL A 23 14.54 1.89 13.13
C VAL A 23 13.87 2.75 12.07
N VAL A 24 13.14 2.10 11.16
CA VAL A 24 12.29 2.73 10.13
C VAL A 24 10.84 2.39 10.46
N ARG A 25 10.06 3.39 10.80
CA ARG A 25 8.66 3.23 11.18
C ARG A 25 7.75 3.34 9.96
N ILE A 26 6.89 2.34 9.75
CA ILE A 26 5.94 2.27 8.66
C ILE A 26 4.53 2.51 9.21
N GLY A 27 3.83 3.52 8.68
CA GLY A 27 2.43 3.76 9.01
C GLY A 27 1.53 2.63 8.51
N ALA A 28 0.79 2.01 9.40
CA ALA A 28 -0.09 0.88 9.12
C ALA A 28 -1.55 1.29 9.37
N ALA A 29 -2.31 1.57 8.31
CA ALA A 29 -3.75 1.81 8.36
C ALA A 29 -4.51 0.53 7.93
N HIS A 30 -5.74 0.35 8.44
CA HIS A 30 -6.58 -0.74 7.98
C HIS A 30 -6.92 -0.60 6.49
N PHE A 31 -6.30 -1.43 5.66
CA PHE A 31 -6.42 -1.47 4.20
C PHE A 31 -6.32 -2.93 3.72
N PRO A 32 -7.38 -3.73 3.84
CA PRO A 32 -7.35 -5.14 3.44
C PRO A 32 -7.20 -5.31 1.91
N PRO A 33 -6.41 -6.32 1.44
CA PRO A 33 -5.70 -7.33 2.21
C PRO A 33 -4.30 -6.89 2.68
N TYR A 34 -3.88 -5.66 2.41
CA TYR A 34 -2.53 -5.17 2.68
C TYR A 34 -2.23 -5.12 4.18
N THR A 35 -3.13 -4.52 4.95
CA THR A 35 -2.99 -4.38 6.41
C THR A 35 -4.35 -4.60 7.06
N ILE A 36 -4.44 -5.52 8.01
CA ILE A 36 -5.69 -5.89 8.65
C ILE A 36 -5.63 -5.54 10.14
N ARG A 37 -6.45 -4.60 10.57
CA ARG A 37 -6.64 -4.17 11.98
C ARG A 37 -5.34 -4.00 12.78
N PRO A 38 -4.39 -3.19 12.27
CA PRO A 38 -3.09 -3.02 12.90
C PRO A 38 -3.20 -2.47 14.35
N GLU A 39 -4.29 -1.78 14.67
CA GLU A 39 -4.58 -1.26 16.01
C GLU A 39 -4.86 -2.36 17.05
N ARG A 40 -5.11 -3.59 16.63
CA ARG A 40 -5.33 -4.75 17.51
C ARG A 40 -4.05 -5.54 17.77
N GLY A 41 -2.93 -5.15 17.16
CA GLY A 41 -1.70 -5.92 17.24
C GLY A 41 -1.76 -7.26 16.50
N GLU A 42 -2.75 -7.44 15.63
CA GLU A 42 -2.83 -8.60 14.75
C GLU A 42 -1.88 -8.36 13.57
N ASP A 43 -0.77 -9.11 13.53
CA ASP A 43 0.20 -9.06 12.42
C ASP A 43 -0.33 -9.83 11.19
N THR A 44 -1.52 -9.43 10.72
CA THR A 44 -2.19 -10.07 9.59
C THR A 44 -2.25 -9.14 8.38
N GLY A 45 -2.16 -9.74 7.19
CA GLY A 45 -2.12 -9.04 5.91
C GLY A 45 -0.76 -9.14 5.21
N LEU A 46 -0.60 -8.38 4.15
CA LEU A 46 0.59 -8.40 3.29
C LEU A 46 1.74 -7.56 3.88
N LEU A 47 1.43 -6.46 4.57
CA LEU A 47 2.44 -5.60 5.20
C LEU A 47 3.29 -6.34 6.24
N PRO A 48 2.72 -7.08 7.20
CA PRO A 48 3.53 -7.85 8.15
C PRO A 48 4.46 -8.86 7.47
N GLN A 49 4.01 -9.52 6.41
CA GLN A 49 4.85 -10.46 5.64
C GLN A 49 6.01 -9.72 4.95
N MET A 50 5.73 -8.56 4.35
CA MET A 50 6.75 -7.74 3.71
C MET A 50 7.77 -7.19 4.73
N VAL A 51 7.31 -6.69 5.88
CA VAL A 51 8.18 -6.23 6.98
C VAL A 51 9.06 -7.37 7.50
N SER A 52 8.50 -8.56 7.68
CA SER A 52 9.28 -9.75 8.06
C SER A 52 10.35 -10.09 7.03
N ALA A 53 10.02 -10.04 5.74
CA ALA A 53 10.97 -10.31 4.66
C ALA A 53 12.07 -9.25 4.60
N LEU A 54 11.75 -7.96 4.73
CA LEU A 54 12.71 -6.87 4.80
C LEU A 54 13.68 -7.03 5.98
N ASN A 55 13.15 -7.32 7.16
CA ASN A 55 13.98 -7.51 8.36
C ASN A 55 14.85 -8.78 8.31
N ALA A 56 14.42 -9.81 7.60
CA ALA A 56 15.17 -11.06 7.47
C ALA A 56 16.33 -10.98 6.46
N MET A 57 16.27 -10.06 5.49
CA MET A 57 17.25 -10.03 4.39
C MET A 57 18.44 -9.12 4.66
N GLN A 58 18.39 -8.23 5.64
CA GLN A 58 19.44 -7.27 5.97
C GLN A 58 19.42 -6.94 7.47
N SER A 59 20.47 -6.26 7.99
CA SER A 59 20.66 -5.92 9.40
C SER A 59 20.85 -4.43 9.68
N ASP A 60 20.90 -3.60 8.64
CA ASP A 60 21.20 -2.16 8.77
C ASP A 60 19.96 -1.39 9.24
N TYR A 61 18.77 -1.88 8.90
CA TYR A 61 17.49 -1.30 9.25
C TYR A 61 16.63 -2.30 10.00
N ARG A 62 15.80 -1.78 10.91
CA ARG A 62 14.71 -2.51 11.54
C ARG A 62 13.39 -1.83 11.22
N PHE A 63 12.59 -2.45 10.36
CA PHE A 63 11.27 -1.97 9.99
C PHE A 63 10.24 -2.35 11.05
N GLU A 64 9.47 -1.36 11.50
CA GLU A 64 8.42 -1.52 12.51
C GLU A 64 7.11 -0.91 12.03
N MET A 65 5.99 -1.58 12.27
CA MET A 65 4.67 -1.05 11.95
C MET A 65 4.16 -0.14 13.08
N VAL A 66 3.66 1.04 12.71
CA VAL A 66 3.02 2.00 13.62
C VAL A 66 1.55 2.13 13.25
N PRO A 67 0.63 1.69 14.09
CA PRO A 67 -0.80 1.78 13.81
C PRO A 67 -1.26 3.23 13.63
N THR A 68 -2.02 3.44 12.55
CA THR A 68 -2.71 4.69 12.25
C THR A 68 -4.11 4.38 11.69
N SER A 69 -4.80 5.37 11.14
CA SER A 69 -6.06 5.16 10.42
C SER A 69 -6.06 5.99 9.13
N ILE A 70 -6.88 5.59 8.16
CA ILE A 70 -6.99 6.30 6.88
C ILE A 70 -7.19 7.82 7.08
N PRO A 71 -8.10 8.32 7.96
CA PRO A 71 -8.25 9.77 8.16
C PRO A 71 -7.06 10.43 8.87
N ARG A 72 -6.32 9.69 9.70
CA ARG A 72 -5.24 10.28 10.51
C ARG A 72 -3.86 10.18 9.87
N ARG A 73 -3.69 9.32 8.85
CA ARG A 73 -2.37 9.00 8.29
C ARG A 73 -1.58 10.23 7.82
N PHE A 74 -2.25 11.20 7.25
CA PHE A 74 -1.64 12.45 6.78
C PHE A 74 -1.04 13.26 7.94
N ARG A 75 -1.83 13.50 8.98
CA ARG A 75 -1.38 14.21 10.18
C ARG A 75 -0.27 13.46 10.91
N ASP A 76 -0.44 12.15 11.06
CA ASP A 76 0.53 11.31 11.77
C ASP A 76 1.88 11.28 11.02
N PHE A 77 1.86 11.30 9.69
CA PHE A 77 3.05 11.42 8.84
C PHE A 77 3.73 12.79 9.00
N GLN A 78 2.98 13.88 8.90
CA GLN A 78 3.49 15.25 9.10
C GLN A 78 4.07 15.46 10.51
N GLN A 79 3.52 14.80 11.52
CA GLN A 79 4.00 14.83 12.90
C GLN A 79 5.15 13.83 13.16
N ALA A 80 5.68 13.19 12.14
CA ALA A 80 6.77 12.22 12.22
C ALA A 80 6.49 11.04 13.20
N ARG A 81 5.22 10.63 13.34
CA ARG A 81 4.89 9.42 14.12
C ARG A 81 5.41 8.16 13.44
N PHE A 82 5.50 8.18 12.11
CA PHE A 82 6.15 7.17 11.30
C PHE A 82 6.95 7.85 10.17
N ASP A 83 7.84 7.11 9.56
CA ASP A 83 8.82 7.62 8.61
C ASP A 83 8.40 7.37 7.16
N MET A 84 7.54 6.38 6.94
CA MET A 84 7.08 5.94 5.62
C MET A 84 5.59 5.56 5.66
N ALA A 85 4.81 6.07 4.70
CA ALA A 85 3.49 5.56 4.37
C ALA A 85 3.61 4.59 3.20
N ILE A 86 3.04 3.39 3.32
CA ILE A 86 3.21 2.32 2.33
C ILE A 86 1.88 1.87 1.75
N PHE A 87 1.88 1.34 0.52
CA PHE A 87 0.69 1.03 -0.28
C PHE A 87 -0.19 2.25 -0.54
N GLU A 88 0.42 3.41 -0.66
CA GLU A 88 -0.24 4.67 -0.98
C GLU A 88 -0.13 5.00 -2.47
N ASN A 89 -0.84 6.04 -2.88
CA ASN A 89 -0.68 6.67 -4.17
C ASN A 89 -0.65 8.19 -3.98
N PRO A 90 0.28 8.94 -4.60
CA PRO A 90 0.37 10.40 -4.46
C PRO A 90 -0.95 11.13 -4.78
N ALA A 91 -1.79 10.58 -5.68
CA ALA A 91 -3.10 11.13 -6.03
C ALA A 91 -4.14 11.03 -4.90
N TRP A 92 -3.89 10.26 -3.84
CA TRP A 92 -4.82 10.03 -2.74
C TRP A 92 -4.68 11.06 -1.60
N GLY A 93 -4.59 12.35 -1.96
CA GLY A 93 -4.58 13.46 -1.00
C GLY A 93 -3.19 13.81 -0.45
N TRP A 94 -2.11 13.32 -1.05
CA TRP A 94 -0.74 13.57 -0.59
C TRP A 94 -0.08 14.81 -1.21
N LYS A 95 -0.69 15.42 -2.24
CA LYS A 95 -0.09 16.46 -3.08
C LYS A 95 0.59 17.60 -2.31
N ASP A 96 0.01 18.02 -1.19
CA ASP A 96 0.50 19.17 -0.40
C ASP A 96 1.34 18.75 0.82
N ILE A 97 1.69 17.48 0.91
CA ILE A 97 2.48 16.92 2.01
C ILE A 97 3.86 16.56 1.46
N PRO A 98 4.96 17.18 1.94
CA PRO A 98 6.30 16.86 1.45
C PRO A 98 6.68 15.40 1.66
N HIS A 99 7.05 14.71 0.59
CA HIS A 99 7.50 13.31 0.59
C HIS A 99 8.31 12.99 -0.67
N GLU A 100 9.01 11.87 -0.64
CA GLU A 100 9.63 11.25 -1.81
C GLU A 100 8.83 10.00 -2.20
N ASP A 101 8.55 9.87 -3.50
CA ASP A 101 7.79 8.75 -4.06
C ASP A 101 8.71 7.58 -4.41
N ILE A 102 8.44 6.40 -3.91
CA ILE A 102 9.16 5.18 -4.26
C ILE A 102 8.16 4.19 -4.85
N ASP A 103 8.27 3.93 -6.14
CA ASP A 103 7.42 2.95 -6.83
C ASP A 103 7.71 1.55 -6.29
N MET A 104 6.70 0.92 -5.71
CA MET A 104 6.82 -0.42 -5.16
C MET A 104 6.77 -1.53 -6.22
N GLY A 105 6.47 -1.19 -7.49
CA GLY A 105 6.26 -2.18 -8.55
C GLY A 105 5.09 -3.12 -8.25
N LEU A 106 4.10 -2.66 -7.53
CA LEU A 106 2.87 -3.37 -7.22
C LEU A 106 1.69 -2.65 -7.86
N GLU A 107 0.80 -3.41 -8.49
CA GLU A 107 -0.38 -2.87 -9.15
C GLU A 107 -1.63 -3.63 -8.73
N ASP A 108 -2.68 -2.88 -8.40
CA ASP A 108 -4.01 -3.39 -8.11
C ASP A 108 -5.06 -2.50 -8.80
N ALA A 109 -6.33 -2.82 -8.63
CA ALA A 109 -7.42 -2.04 -9.22
C ALA A 109 -8.60 -1.95 -8.27
N GLU A 110 -9.30 -0.81 -8.35
CA GLU A 110 -10.64 -0.66 -7.78
C GLU A 110 -11.67 -1.08 -8.82
N ILE A 111 -12.55 -2.02 -8.46
CA ILE A 111 -13.51 -2.65 -9.38
C ILE A 111 -14.94 -2.53 -8.88
N PHE A 112 -15.88 -2.48 -9.83
CA PHE A 112 -17.31 -2.47 -9.54
C PHE A 112 -17.85 -3.91 -9.43
N VAL A 113 -18.68 -4.12 -8.43
CA VAL A 113 -19.31 -5.42 -8.16
C VAL A 113 -20.80 -5.22 -7.91
N THR A 114 -21.63 -6.06 -8.50
CA THR A 114 -23.07 -6.06 -8.27
C THR A 114 -23.59 -7.48 -8.04
N HIS A 115 -24.82 -7.60 -7.52
CA HIS A 115 -25.51 -8.89 -7.44
C HIS A 115 -25.83 -9.41 -8.84
N ARG A 116 -25.48 -10.65 -9.14
CA ARG A 116 -25.78 -11.34 -10.39
C ARG A 116 -27.26 -11.69 -10.43
N LEU A 117 -28.01 -10.98 -11.23
CA LEU A 117 -29.45 -11.23 -11.44
C LEU A 117 -29.72 -11.62 -12.91
N PRO A 118 -30.79 -12.37 -13.19
CA PRO A 118 -31.19 -12.68 -14.57
C PRO A 118 -31.29 -11.42 -15.43
N GLY A 119 -30.64 -11.43 -16.59
CA GLY A 119 -30.66 -10.30 -17.53
C GLY A 119 -29.69 -9.15 -17.18
N ARG A 120 -29.06 -9.16 -16.02
CA ARG A 120 -28.03 -8.17 -15.67
C ARG A 120 -26.70 -8.53 -16.31
N THR A 121 -26.17 -7.63 -17.13
CA THR A 121 -24.93 -7.83 -17.92
C THR A 121 -23.94 -6.70 -17.65
N GLN A 122 -22.82 -6.65 -18.36
CA GLN A 122 -21.75 -5.66 -18.17
C GLN A 122 -22.20 -4.20 -18.35
N ASN A 123 -23.21 -3.95 -19.22
CA ASN A 123 -23.77 -2.61 -19.41
C ASN A 123 -24.44 -2.02 -18.15
N TYR A 124 -24.68 -2.84 -17.12
CA TYR A 124 -25.16 -2.35 -15.82
C TYR A 124 -24.20 -1.37 -15.16
N PHE A 125 -22.92 -1.48 -15.48
CA PHE A 125 -21.86 -0.63 -14.90
C PHE A 125 -21.56 0.64 -15.73
N ASP A 126 -22.17 0.81 -16.91
CA ASP A 126 -21.85 1.94 -17.81
C ASP A 126 -22.27 3.28 -17.21
N ASP A 127 -23.36 3.28 -16.47
CA ASP A 127 -23.89 4.47 -15.80
C ASP A 127 -24.10 4.20 -14.31
N LEU A 128 -23.54 5.06 -13.47
CA LEU A 128 -23.69 5.02 -12.01
C LEU A 128 -24.81 5.91 -11.50
N HIS A 129 -25.41 6.73 -12.37
CA HIS A 129 -26.44 7.68 -11.99
C HIS A 129 -27.68 6.97 -11.42
N GLY A 130 -28.17 7.46 -10.28
CA GLY A 130 -29.35 6.90 -9.59
C GLY A 130 -29.10 5.57 -8.87
N LYS A 131 -27.93 4.95 -9.01
CA LYS A 131 -27.60 3.72 -8.29
C LYS A 131 -27.11 4.01 -6.87
N ARG A 132 -27.45 3.12 -5.94
CA ARG A 132 -26.97 3.15 -4.56
C ARG A 132 -25.59 2.51 -4.54
N LEU A 133 -24.57 3.29 -4.16
CA LEU A 133 -23.18 2.82 -4.08
C LEU A 133 -22.82 2.44 -2.65
N ALA A 134 -22.13 1.32 -2.47
CA ALA A 134 -21.48 0.94 -1.21
C ALA A 134 -19.96 1.15 -1.35
N LEU A 135 -19.41 2.09 -0.59
CA LEU A 135 -18.03 2.56 -0.71
C LEU A 135 -17.28 2.43 0.61
N PHE A 136 -15.96 2.33 0.55
CA PHE A 136 -15.13 2.36 1.75
C PHE A 136 -14.80 3.82 2.12
N SER A 137 -15.02 4.19 3.36
CA SER A 137 -14.81 5.56 3.85
C SER A 137 -13.33 5.97 3.79
N GLY A 138 -13.07 7.10 3.16
CA GLY A 138 -11.73 7.66 3.02
C GLY A 138 -10.91 7.10 1.83
N TYR A 139 -11.51 6.23 1.00
CA TYR A 139 -10.90 5.85 -0.28
C TYR A 139 -11.12 6.93 -1.35
N HIS A 140 -10.19 6.97 -2.31
CA HIS A 140 -10.19 7.93 -3.40
C HIS A 140 -10.58 7.23 -4.70
N TYR A 141 -11.79 7.48 -5.18
CA TYR A 141 -12.36 6.85 -6.37
C TYR A 141 -12.20 7.72 -7.60
N ALA A 142 -11.80 7.13 -8.72
CA ALA A 142 -11.59 7.88 -9.97
C ALA A 142 -12.90 8.46 -10.52
N PHE A 143 -14.04 7.75 -10.40
CA PHE A 143 -15.34 8.27 -10.83
C PHE A 143 -15.76 9.54 -10.07
N ALA A 144 -15.23 9.77 -8.87
CA ALA A 144 -15.44 10.95 -8.04
C ALA A 144 -14.24 11.94 -8.08
N HIS A 145 -13.41 11.88 -9.13
CA HIS A 145 -12.21 12.73 -9.30
C HIS A 145 -11.27 12.68 -8.09
N PHE A 146 -11.13 11.50 -7.49
CA PHE A 146 -10.32 11.25 -6.29
C PHE A 146 -10.72 12.08 -5.06
N ASN A 147 -11.92 12.64 -5.04
CA ASN A 147 -12.45 13.32 -3.87
C ASN A 147 -13.04 12.30 -2.89
N ALA A 148 -12.46 12.22 -1.68
CA ALA A 148 -12.89 11.30 -0.63
C ALA A 148 -13.83 11.94 0.40
N ASP A 149 -14.34 13.16 0.15
CA ASP A 149 -15.27 13.84 1.06
C ASP A 149 -16.55 13.04 1.22
N PRO A 150 -16.90 12.62 2.45
CA PRO A 150 -18.04 11.75 2.69
C PRO A 150 -19.38 12.37 2.30
N LYS A 151 -19.51 13.70 2.49
CA LYS A 151 -20.76 14.40 2.17
C LYS A 151 -20.94 14.50 0.66
N LEU A 152 -19.87 14.83 -0.07
CA LEU A 152 -19.90 14.86 -1.53
C LEU A 152 -20.26 13.48 -2.10
N LEU A 153 -19.64 12.41 -1.61
CA LEU A 153 -19.92 11.06 -2.08
C LEU A 153 -21.36 10.64 -1.80
N ALA A 154 -21.90 10.97 -0.62
CA ALA A 154 -23.29 10.67 -0.27
C ALA A 154 -24.31 11.46 -1.11
N GLU A 155 -24.09 12.76 -1.27
CA GLU A 155 -25.05 13.66 -1.94
C GLU A 155 -25.01 13.55 -3.46
N ASN A 156 -23.81 13.47 -4.06
CA ASN A 156 -23.66 13.49 -5.52
C ASN A 156 -23.70 12.10 -6.16
N TYR A 157 -23.37 11.06 -5.41
CA TYR A 157 -23.23 9.69 -5.92
C TYR A 157 -24.11 8.67 -5.18
N ASN A 158 -25.02 9.12 -4.33
CA ASN A 158 -25.93 8.24 -3.56
C ASN A 158 -25.17 7.12 -2.83
N ALA A 159 -24.00 7.48 -2.26
CA ALA A 159 -23.08 6.52 -1.65
C ALA A 159 -23.37 6.31 -0.16
N THR A 160 -23.40 5.05 0.26
CA THR A 160 -23.27 4.65 1.67
C THR A 160 -21.83 4.32 1.96
N LEU A 161 -21.23 5.00 2.94
CA LEU A 161 -19.85 4.82 3.32
C LEU A 161 -19.74 3.89 4.51
N THR A 162 -18.90 2.86 4.39
CA THR A 162 -18.60 1.90 5.46
C THR A 162 -17.11 1.83 5.74
N TYR A 163 -16.72 1.06 6.75
CA TYR A 163 -15.33 0.75 7.06
C TYR A 163 -15.03 -0.75 6.87
N SER A 164 -15.79 -1.41 5.98
CA SER A 164 -15.66 -2.86 5.75
C SER A 164 -16.08 -3.21 4.33
N HIS A 165 -15.15 -3.76 3.57
CA HIS A 165 -15.46 -4.31 2.24
C HIS A 165 -16.43 -5.48 2.30
N ASP A 166 -16.39 -6.33 3.37
CA ASP A 166 -17.41 -7.38 3.60
C ASP A 166 -18.81 -6.78 3.67
N SER A 167 -18.95 -5.69 4.45
CA SER A 167 -20.24 -5.00 4.56
C SER A 167 -20.72 -4.48 3.22
N ASN A 168 -19.81 -3.91 2.41
CA ASN A 168 -20.15 -3.40 1.07
C ASN A 168 -20.62 -4.52 0.14
N LEU A 169 -19.93 -5.65 0.10
CA LEU A 169 -20.32 -6.80 -0.70
C LEU A 169 -21.65 -7.41 -0.23
N LEU A 170 -21.82 -7.56 1.08
CA LEU A 170 -23.09 -8.06 1.65
C LEU A 170 -24.26 -7.10 1.44
N MET A 171 -24.03 -5.78 1.39
CA MET A 171 -25.09 -4.82 1.04
C MET A 171 -25.62 -5.07 -0.38
N VAL A 172 -24.72 -5.38 -1.31
CA VAL A 172 -25.10 -5.70 -2.70
C VAL A 172 -25.92 -7.00 -2.76
N LEU A 173 -25.49 -8.06 -2.09
CA LEU A 173 -26.21 -9.33 -2.06
C LEU A 173 -27.57 -9.23 -1.39
N ARG A 174 -27.75 -8.29 -0.45
CA ARG A 174 -28.99 -8.06 0.30
C ARG A 174 -29.85 -6.94 -0.26
N ASP A 175 -29.55 -6.50 -1.49
CA ASP A 175 -30.28 -5.42 -2.18
C ASP A 175 -30.35 -4.10 -1.38
N ARG A 176 -29.33 -3.82 -0.57
CA ARG A 176 -29.16 -2.55 0.16
C ARG A 176 -28.29 -1.55 -0.60
N ALA A 177 -27.49 -2.03 -1.54
CA ALA A 177 -26.76 -1.25 -2.52
C ALA A 177 -26.87 -1.92 -3.89
N ASP A 178 -26.74 -1.14 -4.94
CA ASP A 178 -26.79 -1.62 -6.31
C ASP A 178 -25.39 -2.03 -6.81
N ILE A 179 -24.37 -1.30 -6.40
CA ILE A 179 -22.97 -1.53 -6.77
C ILE A 179 -22.09 -1.30 -5.53
N ALA A 180 -21.14 -2.19 -5.29
CA ALA A 180 -20.03 -1.98 -4.39
C ALA A 180 -18.75 -1.73 -5.17
N LEU A 181 -17.85 -0.87 -4.67
CA LEU A 181 -16.49 -0.77 -5.13
C LEU A 181 -15.57 -1.40 -4.08
N VAL A 182 -14.69 -2.26 -4.57
CA VAL A 182 -13.71 -2.98 -3.75
C VAL A 182 -12.42 -3.18 -4.53
N THR A 183 -11.30 -3.37 -3.85
CA THR A 183 -10.06 -3.73 -4.54
C THR A 183 -10.17 -5.13 -5.15
N ARG A 184 -9.54 -5.34 -6.31
CA ARG A 184 -9.50 -6.65 -6.98
C ARG A 184 -8.89 -7.72 -6.08
N SER A 185 -7.83 -7.35 -5.37
CA SER A 185 -7.16 -8.22 -4.42
C SER A 185 -8.08 -8.66 -3.27
N TYR A 186 -8.86 -7.72 -2.73
CA TYR A 186 -9.82 -8.03 -1.66
C TYR A 186 -10.94 -8.94 -2.13
N LEU A 187 -11.56 -8.62 -3.27
CA LEU A 187 -12.62 -9.46 -3.85
C LEU A 187 -12.15 -10.89 -4.06
N SER A 188 -10.93 -11.07 -4.58
CA SER A 188 -10.35 -12.40 -4.78
C SER A 188 -10.28 -13.19 -3.47
N THR A 189 -9.83 -12.54 -2.39
CA THR A 189 -9.75 -13.14 -1.05
C THR A 189 -11.13 -13.46 -0.49
N PHE A 190 -12.08 -12.53 -0.63
CA PHE A 190 -13.46 -12.72 -0.17
C PHE A 190 -14.11 -13.93 -0.85
N MET A 191 -14.01 -14.01 -2.19
CA MET A 191 -14.61 -15.11 -2.95
C MET A 191 -13.98 -16.47 -2.63
N ALA A 192 -12.68 -16.51 -2.34
CA ALA A 192 -11.99 -17.71 -1.92
C ALA A 192 -12.44 -18.19 -0.52
N SER A 193 -12.75 -17.25 0.37
CA SER A 193 -13.20 -17.52 1.74
C SER A 193 -14.70 -17.77 1.85
N ASN A 194 -15.49 -17.35 0.86
CA ASN A 194 -16.95 -17.46 0.82
C ASN A 194 -17.39 -18.04 -0.53
N PRO A 195 -17.11 -19.34 -0.82
CA PRO A 195 -17.38 -19.94 -2.11
C PRO A 195 -18.86 -19.99 -2.45
N GLU A 196 -19.75 -20.04 -1.45
CA GLU A 196 -21.21 -19.98 -1.62
C GLU A 196 -21.71 -18.66 -2.17
N ASP A 197 -21.02 -17.56 -1.86
CA ASP A 197 -21.37 -16.22 -2.33
C ASP A 197 -20.67 -15.88 -3.66
N ALA A 198 -19.55 -16.53 -3.98
CA ALA A 198 -18.73 -16.20 -5.15
C ALA A 198 -19.51 -16.18 -6.47
N GLY A 199 -20.42 -17.14 -6.66
CA GLY A 199 -21.26 -17.24 -7.84
C GLY A 199 -22.37 -16.18 -7.94
N GLN A 200 -22.67 -15.47 -6.84
CA GLN A 200 -23.73 -14.48 -6.76
C GLN A 200 -23.29 -13.08 -7.22
N PHE A 201 -22.00 -12.86 -7.45
CA PHE A 201 -21.49 -11.59 -7.92
C PHE A 201 -21.37 -11.54 -9.43
N LEU A 202 -21.78 -10.42 -10.01
CA LEU A 202 -21.33 -9.96 -11.33
C LEU A 202 -20.25 -8.91 -11.10
N VAL A 203 -19.05 -9.21 -11.58
CA VAL A 203 -17.88 -8.33 -11.50
C VAL A 203 -17.75 -7.56 -12.81
N SER A 204 -17.50 -6.28 -12.77
CA SER A 204 -17.34 -5.45 -13.95
C SER A 204 -16.02 -5.75 -14.67
N ASP A 205 -16.08 -5.79 -16.00
CA ASP A 205 -14.89 -5.76 -16.87
C ASP A 205 -14.25 -4.35 -16.88
N ARG A 206 -15.08 -3.31 -16.67
CA ARG A 206 -14.62 -1.95 -16.44
C ARG A 206 -14.09 -1.82 -15.03
N VAL A 207 -12.93 -1.16 -14.88
CA VAL A 207 -12.36 -0.79 -13.58
C VAL A 207 -12.62 0.69 -13.28
N ASP A 208 -12.71 1.07 -12.01
CA ASP A 208 -12.73 2.47 -11.63
C ASP A 208 -11.35 3.09 -11.85
N GLN A 209 -10.33 2.43 -11.32
CA GLN A 209 -8.93 2.80 -11.51
C GLN A 209 -8.03 1.56 -11.42
N VAL A 210 -6.97 1.59 -12.20
CA VAL A 210 -5.78 0.77 -11.98
C VAL A 210 -4.76 1.70 -11.32
N TYR A 211 -4.16 1.27 -10.24
CA TYR A 211 -3.20 2.09 -9.50
C TYR A 211 -1.95 1.31 -9.14
N ARG A 212 -0.84 2.03 -9.16
CA ARG A 212 0.43 1.54 -8.62
C ARG A 212 0.55 1.96 -7.18
N HIS A 213 1.13 1.08 -6.38
CA HIS A 213 1.44 1.38 -5.00
C HIS A 213 2.81 2.01 -4.87
N PHE A 214 2.86 3.04 -4.05
CA PHE A 214 4.08 3.76 -3.68
C PHE A 214 4.33 3.61 -2.18
N ALA A 215 5.61 3.66 -1.81
CA ALA A 215 6.02 4.04 -0.49
C ALA A 215 6.33 5.54 -0.53
N LEU A 216 5.71 6.30 0.36
CA LEU A 216 5.90 7.74 0.48
C LEU A 216 6.79 7.98 1.69
N LEU A 217 8.01 8.46 1.43
CA LEU A 217 9.05 8.64 2.44
C LEU A 217 9.07 10.08 2.92
N ARG A 218 9.00 10.27 4.22
CA ARG A 218 9.05 11.58 4.85
C ARG A 218 10.46 12.21 4.68
N PRO A 219 10.58 13.54 4.52
CA PRO A 219 11.87 14.21 4.61
C PRO A 219 12.61 13.87 5.91
N ASN A 220 13.92 13.65 5.81
CA ASN A 220 14.80 13.26 6.93
C ASN A 220 14.41 11.94 7.61
N ALA A 221 13.83 10.99 6.89
CA ALA A 221 13.66 9.62 7.35
C ALA A 221 15.03 8.93 7.60
N PRO A 222 15.09 7.88 8.44
CA PRO A 222 16.33 7.16 8.72
C PRO A 222 16.89 6.42 7.51
N ILE A 223 16.11 6.19 6.47
CA ILE A 223 16.48 5.52 5.22
C ILE A 223 16.25 6.49 4.05
N SER A 224 17.07 6.42 3.00
CA SER A 224 16.82 7.17 1.76
C SER A 224 15.86 6.43 0.82
N ALA A 225 15.28 7.16 -0.14
CA ALA A 225 14.44 6.58 -1.19
C ALA A 225 15.22 5.57 -2.05
N GLU A 226 16.48 5.86 -2.37
CA GLU A 226 17.37 4.97 -3.10
C GLU A 226 17.60 3.65 -2.34
N GLN A 227 17.98 3.72 -1.06
CA GLN A 227 18.22 2.55 -0.22
C GLN A 227 16.96 1.68 -0.08
N PHE A 228 15.79 2.28 0.12
CA PHE A 228 14.55 1.52 0.19
C PHE A 228 14.19 0.90 -1.17
N GLY A 229 14.42 1.63 -2.27
CA GLY A 229 14.26 1.11 -3.64
C GLY A 229 15.13 -0.11 -3.91
N GLU A 230 16.39 -0.11 -3.45
CA GLU A 230 17.30 -1.26 -3.54
C GLU A 230 16.78 -2.47 -2.75
N LEU A 231 16.23 -2.25 -1.55
CA LEU A 231 15.63 -3.34 -0.76
C LEU A 231 14.40 -3.93 -1.46
N LEU A 232 13.56 -3.10 -2.08
CA LEU A 232 12.43 -3.57 -2.89
C LEU A 232 12.90 -4.39 -4.10
N GLN A 233 13.98 -3.97 -4.74
CA GLN A 233 14.58 -4.70 -5.86
C GLN A 233 15.11 -6.06 -5.40
N GLN A 234 15.82 -6.13 -4.28
CA GLN A 234 16.30 -7.39 -3.71
C GLN A 234 15.14 -8.34 -3.35
N LEU A 235 14.01 -7.82 -2.80
CA LEU A 235 12.81 -8.63 -2.55
C LEU A 235 12.19 -9.19 -3.84
N ARG A 236 12.31 -8.48 -4.97
CA ARG A 236 11.88 -9.00 -6.28
C ARG A 236 12.80 -10.11 -6.76
N GLU A 237 14.11 -9.85 -6.77
CA GLU A 237 15.13 -10.76 -7.28
C GLU A 237 15.15 -12.09 -6.53
N ASN A 238 14.95 -12.07 -5.21
CA ASN A 238 14.85 -13.28 -4.41
C ASN A 238 13.45 -13.94 -4.42
N GLY A 239 12.50 -13.36 -5.18
CA GLY A 239 11.14 -13.88 -5.38
C GLY A 239 10.18 -13.65 -4.21
N GLN A 240 10.56 -12.93 -3.16
CA GLN A 240 9.68 -12.66 -2.01
C GLN A 240 8.47 -11.82 -2.40
N MET A 241 8.66 -10.78 -3.25
CA MET A 241 7.54 -9.97 -3.73
C MET A 241 6.47 -10.85 -4.41
N PHE A 242 6.86 -11.76 -5.29
CA PHE A 242 5.90 -12.68 -5.94
C PHE A 242 5.20 -13.58 -4.93
N ARG A 243 5.94 -14.18 -4.00
CA ARG A 243 5.36 -15.07 -2.99
C ARG A 243 4.32 -14.37 -2.11
N ILE A 244 4.56 -13.11 -1.77
CA ILE A 244 3.67 -12.34 -0.89
C ILE A 244 2.43 -11.85 -1.65
N PHE A 245 2.59 -11.28 -2.85
CA PHE A 245 1.55 -10.49 -3.50
C PHE A 245 0.76 -11.24 -4.58
N GLN A 246 1.37 -12.15 -5.33
CA GLN A 246 0.71 -12.89 -6.41
C GLN A 246 -0.52 -13.70 -5.96
N PRO A 247 -0.54 -14.36 -4.78
CA PRO A 247 -1.73 -15.08 -4.33
C PRO A 247 -2.98 -14.21 -4.19
N PHE A 248 -2.79 -12.91 -4.02
CA PHE A 248 -3.86 -11.91 -3.91
C PHE A 248 -4.19 -11.21 -5.24
N ARG A 249 -3.68 -11.72 -6.36
CA ARG A 249 -3.84 -11.14 -7.71
C ARG A 249 -3.33 -9.71 -7.83
N ILE A 250 -2.39 -9.32 -6.98
CA ILE A 250 -1.65 -8.08 -7.08
C ILE A 250 -0.51 -8.32 -8.07
N ALA A 251 -0.46 -7.52 -9.14
CA ALA A 251 0.59 -7.65 -10.12
C ALA A 251 1.92 -7.13 -9.55
N VAL A 252 2.98 -7.90 -9.75
CA VAL A 252 4.36 -7.50 -9.43
C VAL A 252 5.02 -7.11 -10.75
N THR A 253 5.23 -5.81 -10.94
CA THR A 253 5.81 -5.23 -12.16
C THR A 253 7.28 -4.85 -11.95
N PRO A 254 8.08 -4.77 -13.02
CA PRO A 254 9.40 -4.18 -12.93
C PRO A 254 9.31 -2.74 -12.40
N GLN A 255 10.32 -2.33 -11.63
CA GLN A 255 10.43 -0.93 -11.21
C GLN A 255 10.68 -0.08 -12.45
N ALA A 256 9.97 1.04 -12.59
CA ALA A 256 10.29 1.98 -13.64
C ALA A 256 11.71 2.52 -13.37
N SER A 257 12.58 2.41 -14.38
CA SER A 257 13.92 3.00 -14.28
C SER A 257 13.74 4.49 -14.02
N HIS A 258 14.36 5.03 -12.98
CA HIS A 258 14.48 6.47 -12.79
C HIS A 258 15.32 7.02 -13.95
N HIS A 259 14.68 7.44 -15.03
CA HIS A 259 15.30 8.36 -15.96
C HIS A 259 15.26 9.73 -15.28
N ALA A 260 16.36 10.12 -14.66
CA ALA A 260 16.62 11.52 -14.41
C ALA A 260 16.51 12.21 -15.77
N VAL A 261 15.48 13.02 -15.94
CA VAL A 261 15.41 13.97 -17.05
C VAL A 261 16.52 14.98 -16.76
N ALA A 262 17.70 14.74 -17.35
CA ALA A 262 18.72 15.76 -17.45
C ALA A 262 18.10 16.89 -18.29
N VAL A 263 17.80 18.00 -17.66
CA VAL A 263 17.51 19.26 -18.35
C VAL A 263 18.81 19.63 -19.05
N ASP A 264 18.83 19.46 -20.36
CA ASP A 264 19.91 19.94 -21.22
C ASP A 264 19.88 21.47 -21.20
N GLU A 265 20.71 22.06 -20.34
CA GLU A 265 21.03 23.49 -20.35
C GLU A 265 22.09 23.79 -21.43
N SER A 266 21.77 23.53 -22.69
CA SER A 266 22.58 24.02 -23.80
C SER A 266 21.69 24.50 -24.91
N ASP A 267 21.22 25.74 -24.80
CA ASP A 267 21.26 26.67 -25.98
C ASP A 267 20.91 28.09 -25.48
N GLY A 268 21.90 28.95 -25.56
CA GLY A 268 21.74 30.35 -25.21
C GLY A 268 23.03 31.15 -25.39
N ARG A 269 23.67 30.97 -26.57
CA ARG A 269 24.64 31.94 -27.11
C ARG A 269 24.60 31.87 -28.63
N ASP A 270 23.92 32.85 -29.19
CA ASP A 270 24.40 33.74 -30.28
C ASP A 270 23.36 34.83 -30.51
#